data_6ed12913eb818a866db5684bf5986419
#
_entry.id   6ed12913eb818a866db5684bf5986419
#
_cell.length_a   1.000
_cell.length_b   1.000
_cell.length_c   1.000
_cell.angle_alpha   90.00
_cell.angle_beta   90.00
_cell.angle_gamma   90.00
#
_symmetry.space_group_name_H-M   'P 1'
#
loop_
_entity.id
_entity.type
_entity.pdbx_description
1 polymer ?
#
loop_
_entity_poly.entity_id
_entity_poly.type
_entity_poly.pdbx_seq_one_letter_code
_entity_poly.pdbx_strand_id
1 'polypeptide(L)'
;MNTTRLLATLALSSLAVCATAAEPDAKGCQDPQLLSRFPGFRIQRCTLNDFGSHRFLDAKKEVVVEGRTAEYMYYKNEEAKAPSPLQVLRNIENAIRKIGGTVTDNSEESELYLKVVRDGSEAWVHVGMNIAEQYLVNIVEKGAMKQDVVADAAALGAGIRSEGRIAIYGIQFDTGKADIKPASEPVLAEIGKLLKAQPALKLHVVGHTDNVAGLELNLKLSKARADAIVQALAARHGAAPGRLVAHGV
;
A
#
# COMPACT_ATOMS: atom_id res chain seq x y z
N MET A 1 67.86 56.54 -26.82
CA MET A 1 67.22 55.27 -27.25
C MET A 1 66.19 54.85 -26.19
N ASN A 2 64.93 55.30 -26.36
CA ASN A 2 63.84 55.04 -25.43
C ASN A 2 62.97 53.89 -26.00
N THR A 3 62.96 52.82 -25.32
CA THR A 3 62.04 51.65 -25.65
C THR A 3 60.84 51.73 -24.75
N THR A 4 59.69 52.15 -25.30
CA THR A 4 58.39 52.19 -24.66
C THR A 4 57.78 50.74 -24.73
N ARG A 5 57.59 50.08 -23.57
CA ARG A 5 56.88 48.84 -23.48
C ARG A 5 55.40 49.14 -23.37
N LEU A 6 54.61 48.62 -24.35
CA LEU A 6 53.17 48.61 -24.35
C LEU A 6 52.68 47.39 -23.52
N LEU A 7 51.99 47.64 -22.41
CA LEU A 7 51.32 46.65 -21.62
C LEU A 7 49.87 46.52 -22.18
N ALA A 8 49.60 45.40 -22.83
CA ALA A 8 48.23 45.03 -23.23
C ALA A 8 47.51 44.34 -22.05
N THR A 9 46.56 45.01 -21.47
CA THR A 9 45.66 44.45 -20.45
C THR A 9 44.57 43.66 -21.15
N LEU A 10 44.62 42.32 -21.00
CA LEU A 10 43.54 41.41 -21.43
C LEU A 10 42.40 41.43 -20.39
N ALA A 11 41.29 42.07 -20.73
CA ALA A 11 40.08 42.04 -19.92
C ALA A 11 39.38 40.69 -20.13
N LEU A 12 39.46 39.78 -19.12
CA LEU A 12 38.69 38.56 -19.07
C LEU A 12 37.24 38.90 -18.68
N SER A 13 36.34 38.98 -19.66
CA SER A 13 34.90 39.07 -19.39
C SER A 13 34.41 37.69 -18.95
N SER A 14 34.20 37.49 -17.63
CA SER A 14 33.52 36.35 -17.08
C SER A 14 32.03 36.43 -17.44
N LEU A 15 31.61 35.65 -18.41
CA LEU A 15 30.20 35.36 -18.63
C LEU A 15 29.69 34.57 -17.41
N ALA A 16 28.98 35.23 -16.52
CA ALA A 16 28.20 34.57 -15.47
C ALA A 16 27.06 33.81 -16.16
N VAL A 17 27.22 32.50 -16.30
CA VAL A 17 26.10 31.61 -16.63
C VAL A 17 25.21 31.63 -15.42
N CYS A 18 24.09 32.37 -15.47
CA CYS A 18 22.99 32.22 -14.53
C CYS A 18 22.44 30.80 -14.68
N ALA A 19 22.89 29.88 -13.85
CA ALA A 19 22.22 28.62 -13.67
C ALA A 19 20.86 28.95 -13.04
N THR A 20 19.79 28.91 -13.83
CA THR A 20 18.43 29.01 -13.32
C THR A 20 18.23 27.85 -12.38
N ALA A 21 17.97 28.14 -11.11
CA ALA A 21 17.69 27.13 -10.11
C ALA A 21 16.40 26.40 -10.51
N ALA A 22 16.46 25.07 -10.57
CA ALA A 22 15.26 24.27 -10.81
C ALA A 22 14.17 24.64 -9.77
N GLU A 23 12.94 24.78 -10.22
CA GLU A 23 11.82 25.06 -9.34
C GLU A 23 11.69 23.98 -8.23
N PRO A 24 11.46 24.41 -6.96
CA PRO A 24 11.47 23.47 -5.84
C PRO A 24 10.25 22.54 -5.88
N ASP A 25 10.44 21.34 -5.36
CA ASP A 25 9.35 20.40 -5.08
C ASP A 25 8.40 20.94 -4.00
N ALA A 26 7.17 20.44 -4.00
CA ALA A 26 6.22 20.67 -2.93
C ALA A 26 6.83 20.23 -1.59
N LYS A 27 6.62 21.06 -0.56
CA LYS A 27 7.21 20.85 0.77
C LYS A 27 6.85 19.46 1.33
N GLY A 28 7.85 18.71 1.75
CA GLY A 28 7.69 17.37 2.34
C GLY A 28 7.53 16.26 1.32
N CYS A 29 7.49 16.55 0.02
CA CYS A 29 7.42 15.53 -1.02
C CYS A 29 8.83 15.09 -1.47
N GLN A 30 8.98 13.80 -1.72
CA GLN A 30 10.16 13.18 -2.31
C GLN A 30 9.70 12.13 -3.32
N ASP A 31 10.52 11.83 -4.31
CA ASP A 31 10.21 10.76 -5.26
C ASP A 31 9.98 9.42 -4.55
N PRO A 32 9.06 8.58 -5.05
CA PRO A 32 8.87 7.24 -4.52
C PRO A 32 10.14 6.39 -4.68
N GLN A 33 10.39 5.49 -3.73
CA GLN A 33 11.55 4.60 -3.79
C GLN A 33 11.55 3.68 -5.02
N LEU A 34 10.37 3.45 -5.58
CA LEU A 34 10.18 2.52 -6.70
C LEU A 34 10.71 3.09 -8.04
N LEU A 35 10.62 4.40 -8.24
CA LEU A 35 11.02 5.06 -9.48
C LEU A 35 11.34 6.55 -9.26
N SER A 36 12.27 7.08 -10.03
CA SER A 36 12.52 8.51 -10.10
C SER A 36 11.61 9.19 -11.11
N ARG A 37 11.39 10.48 -10.94
CA ARG A 37 10.65 11.31 -11.90
C ARG A 37 11.34 11.40 -13.27
N PHE A 38 10.57 11.75 -14.29
CA PHE A 38 11.13 12.12 -15.59
C PHE A 38 11.93 13.45 -15.47
N PRO A 39 13.12 13.57 -16.11
CA PRO A 39 13.91 14.79 -16.07
C PRO A 39 13.13 16.03 -16.51
N GLY A 40 13.37 17.16 -15.85
CA GLY A 40 12.68 18.42 -16.15
C GLY A 40 11.32 18.59 -15.51
N PHE A 41 10.90 17.68 -14.62
CA PHE A 41 9.68 17.80 -13.83
C PHE A 41 9.99 18.01 -12.35
N ARG A 42 9.07 18.63 -11.63
CA ARG A 42 9.05 18.75 -10.18
C ARG A 42 7.80 18.11 -9.58
N ILE A 43 7.83 17.76 -8.33
CA ILE A 43 6.63 17.33 -7.62
C ILE A 43 5.81 18.55 -7.25
N GLN A 44 4.65 18.71 -7.86
CA GLN A 44 3.70 19.76 -7.52
C GLN A 44 2.87 19.40 -6.28
N ARG A 45 2.54 18.12 -6.12
CA ARG A 45 1.79 17.57 -4.98
C ARG A 45 2.14 16.11 -4.77
N CYS A 46 2.15 15.69 -3.52
CA CYS A 46 2.12 14.27 -3.15
C CYS A 46 1.12 14.05 -2.02
N THR A 47 0.46 12.89 -2.05
CA THR A 47 -0.44 12.42 -0.99
C THR A 47 -0.05 11.00 -0.63
N LEU A 48 0.24 10.75 0.64
CA LEU A 48 0.62 9.45 1.15
C LEU A 48 -0.39 9.01 2.20
N ASN A 49 -0.90 7.79 2.11
CA ASN A 49 -1.80 7.22 3.11
C ASN A 49 -1.32 5.83 3.51
N ASP A 50 -1.37 5.53 4.79
CA ASP A 50 -0.99 4.22 5.34
C ASP A 50 -1.90 3.10 4.84
N PHE A 51 -3.16 3.43 4.50
CA PHE A 51 -4.09 2.53 3.85
C PHE A 51 -5.08 3.31 2.98
N GLY A 52 -5.33 2.79 1.78
CA GLY A 52 -6.28 3.31 0.81
C GLY A 52 -6.48 2.32 -0.33
N SER A 53 -7.14 2.74 -1.38
CA SER A 53 -7.34 1.92 -2.58
C SER A 53 -7.21 2.75 -3.85
N HIS A 54 -6.84 2.08 -4.95
CA HIS A 54 -6.87 2.65 -6.29
C HIS A 54 -7.32 1.61 -7.30
N ARG A 55 -7.90 2.07 -8.41
CA ARG A 55 -8.35 1.22 -9.52
C ARG A 55 -7.26 1.11 -10.55
N PHE A 56 -6.98 -0.11 -10.95
CA PHE A 56 -6.01 -0.44 -12.00
C PHE A 56 -6.69 -1.20 -13.11
N LEU A 57 -6.07 -1.25 -14.28
CA LEU A 57 -6.45 -2.17 -15.35
C LEU A 57 -5.46 -3.35 -15.40
N ASP A 58 -5.98 -4.55 -15.49
CA ASP A 58 -5.24 -5.78 -15.77
C ASP A 58 -5.94 -6.51 -16.92
N ALA A 59 -5.27 -6.59 -18.07
CA ALA A 59 -5.82 -7.14 -19.30
C ALA A 59 -7.23 -6.58 -19.62
N LYS A 60 -7.38 -5.25 -19.54
CA LYS A 60 -8.64 -4.48 -19.76
C LYS A 60 -9.73 -4.73 -18.71
N LYS A 61 -9.42 -5.42 -17.62
CA LYS A 61 -10.35 -5.62 -16.49
C LYS A 61 -9.98 -4.68 -15.37
N GLU A 62 -10.99 -4.08 -14.76
CA GLU A 62 -10.81 -3.24 -13.58
C GLU A 62 -10.48 -4.09 -12.36
N VAL A 63 -9.41 -3.73 -11.66
CA VAL A 63 -8.97 -4.36 -10.41
C VAL A 63 -8.80 -3.28 -9.36
N VAL A 64 -9.46 -3.41 -8.22
CA VAL A 64 -9.25 -2.53 -7.06
C VAL A 64 -8.16 -3.14 -6.20
N VAL A 65 -7.11 -2.37 -5.95
CA VAL A 65 -6.00 -2.79 -5.09
C VAL A 65 -5.99 -1.93 -3.84
N GLU A 66 -5.93 -2.57 -2.68
CA GLU A 66 -5.89 -1.93 -1.36
C GLU A 66 -4.52 -2.09 -0.71
N GLY A 67 -4.10 -1.07 0.04
CA GLY A 67 -2.83 -1.06 0.74
C GLY A 67 -2.34 0.34 1.02
N ARG A 68 -1.03 0.50 1.25
CA ARG A 68 -0.41 1.81 1.38
C ARG A 68 -0.42 2.52 0.03
N THR A 69 -1.05 3.70 -0.03
CA THR A 69 -1.19 4.46 -1.28
C THR A 69 -0.27 5.66 -1.30
N ALA A 70 0.24 5.96 -2.50
CA ALA A 70 0.99 7.17 -2.80
C ALA A 70 0.53 7.76 -4.13
N GLU A 71 0.13 9.02 -4.13
CA GLU A 71 -0.24 9.78 -5.32
C GLU A 71 0.75 10.90 -5.51
N TYR A 72 1.28 11.05 -6.71
CA TYR A 72 2.20 12.11 -7.11
C TYR A 72 1.67 12.83 -8.33
N MET A 73 1.68 14.16 -8.26
CA MET A 73 1.46 15.03 -9.41
C MET A 73 2.78 15.69 -9.76
N TYR A 74 3.28 15.39 -10.95
CA TYR A 74 4.49 15.99 -11.49
C TYR A 74 4.12 17.07 -12.50
N TYR A 75 4.78 18.21 -12.42
CA TYR A 75 4.61 19.32 -13.34
C TYR A 75 5.93 19.71 -13.97
N LYS A 76 5.91 20.03 -15.26
CA LYS A 76 7.10 20.44 -16.01
C LYS A 76 7.65 21.76 -15.47
N ASN A 77 8.96 21.88 -15.28
CA ASN A 77 9.61 23.13 -14.99
C ASN A 77 9.49 24.10 -16.18
N GLU A 78 9.37 25.41 -15.93
CA GLU A 78 9.06 26.40 -16.96
C GLU A 78 10.02 26.33 -18.15
N GLU A 79 11.33 26.22 -17.89
CA GLU A 79 12.36 26.20 -18.93
C GLU A 79 12.59 24.83 -19.57
N ALA A 80 11.98 23.77 -19.03
CA ALA A 80 12.15 22.41 -19.57
C ALA A 80 11.36 22.24 -20.87
N LYS A 81 11.97 21.57 -21.86
CA LYS A 81 11.26 21.17 -23.07
C LYS A 81 10.23 20.12 -22.71
N ALA A 82 8.97 20.33 -23.13
CA ALA A 82 7.91 19.35 -22.94
C ALA A 82 8.21 18.06 -23.72
N PRO A 83 8.25 16.88 -23.05
CA PRO A 83 8.34 15.60 -23.75
C PRO A 83 6.98 15.22 -24.34
N SER A 84 6.96 14.26 -25.27
CA SER A 84 5.69 13.64 -25.65
C SER A 84 5.20 12.73 -24.53
N PRO A 85 3.87 12.55 -24.36
CA PRO A 85 3.30 11.59 -23.40
C PRO A 85 3.90 10.19 -23.56
N LEU A 86 4.00 9.71 -24.78
CA LEU A 86 4.60 8.41 -25.09
C LEU A 86 6.04 8.29 -24.58
N GLN A 87 6.84 9.36 -24.69
CA GLN A 87 8.22 9.36 -24.21
C GLN A 87 8.28 9.18 -22.69
N VAL A 88 7.42 9.85 -21.92
CA VAL A 88 7.36 9.71 -20.45
C VAL A 88 6.92 8.30 -20.08
N LEU A 89 5.80 7.83 -20.64
CA LEU A 89 5.25 6.50 -20.34
C LEU A 89 6.25 5.38 -20.66
N ARG A 90 6.92 5.44 -21.82
CA ARG A 90 7.95 4.44 -22.19
C ARG A 90 9.18 4.47 -21.28
N ASN A 91 9.61 5.63 -20.79
CA ASN A 91 10.70 5.70 -19.83
C ASN A 91 10.33 5.04 -18.51
N ILE A 92 9.12 5.30 -18.00
CA ILE A 92 8.63 4.68 -16.76
C ILE A 92 8.44 3.17 -16.96
N GLU A 93 7.83 2.74 -18.05
CA GLU A 93 7.71 1.32 -18.40
C GLU A 93 9.07 0.62 -18.38
N ASN A 94 10.06 1.19 -19.05
CA ASN A 94 11.40 0.61 -19.13
C ASN A 94 12.10 0.57 -17.75
N ALA A 95 11.91 1.58 -16.91
CA ALA A 95 12.45 1.62 -15.54
C ALA A 95 11.83 0.50 -14.69
N ILE A 96 10.52 0.35 -14.72
CA ILE A 96 9.79 -0.70 -13.97
C ILE A 96 10.15 -2.11 -14.48
N ARG A 97 10.26 -2.30 -15.80
CA ARG A 97 10.70 -3.60 -16.38
C ARG A 97 12.12 -3.99 -15.94
N LYS A 98 13.04 -3.03 -15.82
CA LYS A 98 14.41 -3.29 -15.33
C LYS A 98 14.48 -3.84 -13.91
N ILE A 99 13.49 -3.53 -13.08
CA ILE A 99 13.38 -4.04 -11.71
C ILE A 99 12.47 -5.27 -11.59
N GLY A 100 12.11 -5.90 -12.71
CA GLY A 100 11.31 -7.12 -12.76
C GLY A 100 9.80 -6.89 -12.81
N GLY A 101 9.34 -5.65 -13.01
CA GLY A 101 7.92 -5.36 -13.16
C GLY A 101 7.37 -5.70 -14.54
N THR A 102 6.05 -5.81 -14.61
CA THR A 102 5.28 -6.16 -15.81
C THR A 102 4.24 -5.10 -16.11
N VAL A 103 3.92 -4.89 -17.38
CA VAL A 103 2.77 -4.09 -17.81
C VAL A 103 1.52 -4.95 -17.63
N THR A 104 0.54 -4.42 -16.92
CA THR A 104 -0.76 -5.08 -16.75
C THR A 104 -1.76 -4.58 -17.79
N ASP A 105 -1.70 -3.29 -18.14
CA ASP A 105 -2.49 -2.72 -19.23
C ASP A 105 -1.81 -1.46 -19.81
N ASN A 106 -1.95 -1.23 -21.11
CA ASN A 106 -1.53 -0.05 -21.86
C ASN A 106 -2.44 0.18 -23.08
N SER A 107 -3.70 -0.19 -22.95
CA SER A 107 -4.68 -0.09 -24.04
C SER A 107 -5.08 1.34 -24.36
N GLU A 108 -4.85 2.29 -23.45
CA GLU A 108 -5.07 3.71 -23.62
C GLU A 108 -3.75 4.44 -23.88
N GLU A 109 -3.71 5.36 -24.85
CA GLU A 109 -2.47 6.03 -25.26
C GLU A 109 -1.83 6.92 -24.19
N SER A 110 -2.65 7.42 -23.25
CA SER A 110 -2.24 8.32 -22.18
C SER A 110 -2.09 7.65 -20.80
N GLU A 111 -2.35 6.35 -20.72
CA GLU A 111 -2.39 5.60 -19.47
C GLU A 111 -1.46 4.38 -19.53
N LEU A 112 -0.84 4.06 -18.40
CA LEU A 112 0.05 2.91 -18.26
C LEU A 112 -0.16 2.28 -16.88
N TYR A 113 -0.48 1.00 -16.86
CA TYR A 113 -0.66 0.22 -15.67
C TYR A 113 0.41 -0.85 -15.55
N LEU A 114 1.03 -0.96 -14.38
CA LEU A 114 2.18 -1.83 -14.14
C LEU A 114 2.05 -2.52 -12.79
N LYS A 115 2.72 -3.66 -12.67
CA LYS A 115 2.83 -4.39 -11.42
C LYS A 115 4.28 -4.83 -11.17
N VAL A 116 4.73 -4.69 -9.93
CA VAL A 116 6.03 -5.17 -9.46
C VAL A 116 5.80 -6.13 -8.30
N VAL A 117 6.39 -7.32 -8.40
CA VAL A 117 6.39 -8.29 -7.29
C VAL A 117 7.83 -8.50 -6.86
N ARG A 118 8.13 -8.17 -5.62
CA ARG A 118 9.47 -8.28 -5.07
C ARG A 118 9.43 -8.70 -3.60
N ASP A 119 10.22 -9.70 -3.23
CA ASP A 119 10.37 -10.18 -1.84
C ASP A 119 9.03 -10.49 -1.15
N GLY A 120 8.07 -11.02 -1.90
CA GLY A 120 6.72 -11.31 -1.42
C GLY A 120 5.79 -10.09 -1.29
N SER A 121 6.29 -8.90 -1.62
CA SER A 121 5.50 -7.67 -1.68
C SER A 121 5.05 -7.39 -3.11
N GLU A 122 3.82 -6.89 -3.27
CA GLU A 122 3.21 -6.55 -4.56
C GLU A 122 2.90 -5.05 -4.58
N ALA A 123 3.46 -4.34 -5.57
CA ALA A 123 3.18 -2.94 -5.81
C ALA A 123 2.54 -2.75 -7.19
N TRP A 124 1.48 -1.97 -7.25
CA TRP A 124 0.81 -1.57 -8.47
C TRP A 124 1.08 -0.10 -8.77
N VAL A 125 1.31 0.22 -10.02
CA VAL A 125 1.64 1.57 -10.49
C VAL A 125 0.71 1.93 -11.64
N HIS A 126 0.07 3.08 -11.53
CA HIS A 126 -0.70 3.69 -12.60
C HIS A 126 -0.08 5.04 -12.95
N VAL A 127 0.18 5.28 -14.21
CA VAL A 127 0.73 6.54 -14.73
C VAL A 127 -0.22 7.08 -15.78
N GLY A 128 -0.73 8.30 -15.55
CA GLY A 128 -1.57 9.02 -16.49
C GLY A 128 -0.92 10.32 -16.96
N MET A 129 -0.91 10.56 -18.26
CA MET A 129 -0.36 11.78 -18.86
C MET A 129 -1.23 12.30 -19.99
N ASN A 130 -2.20 13.14 -19.66
CA ASN A 130 -3.13 13.72 -20.63
C ASN A 130 -2.58 14.96 -21.36
N ILE A 131 -1.66 15.68 -20.73
CA ILE A 131 -0.99 16.86 -21.29
C ILE A 131 0.51 16.77 -21.11
N ALA A 132 1.28 17.34 -22.04
CA ALA A 132 2.75 17.29 -22.03
C ALA A 132 3.44 17.97 -20.83
N GLU A 133 2.69 18.78 -20.08
CA GLU A 133 3.20 19.54 -18.93
C GLU A 133 3.00 18.87 -17.58
N GLN A 134 2.16 17.81 -17.51
CA GLN A 134 1.77 17.18 -16.26
C GLN A 134 1.57 15.68 -16.44
N TYR A 135 2.04 14.90 -15.46
CA TYR A 135 1.67 13.49 -15.33
C TYR A 135 1.40 13.12 -13.87
N LEU A 136 0.56 12.13 -13.69
CA LEU A 136 0.19 11.56 -12.40
C LEU A 136 0.83 10.19 -12.24
N VAL A 137 1.22 9.87 -11.01
CA VAL A 137 1.66 8.52 -10.63
C VAL A 137 0.91 8.11 -9.38
N ASN A 138 0.14 7.04 -9.48
CA ASN A 138 -0.51 6.39 -8.36
C ASN A 138 0.19 5.07 -8.07
N ILE A 139 0.58 4.86 -6.84
CA ILE A 139 1.23 3.63 -6.39
C ILE A 139 0.41 3.04 -5.26
N VAL A 140 0.14 1.74 -5.31
CA VAL A 140 -0.42 0.99 -4.18
C VAL A 140 0.50 -0.17 -3.86
N GLU A 141 1.09 -0.14 -2.68
CA GLU A 141 1.75 -1.28 -2.10
C GLU A 141 0.71 -2.13 -1.39
N LYS A 142 0.38 -3.27 -2.00
CA LYS A 142 -0.69 -4.15 -1.53
C LYS A 142 -0.46 -4.60 -0.09
N GLY A 143 -1.45 -4.43 0.75
CA GLY A 143 -1.34 -4.77 2.17
C GLY A 143 -2.70 -4.81 2.85
N ALA A 144 -2.75 -5.48 3.99
CA ALA A 144 -3.95 -5.50 4.81
C ALA A 144 -4.06 -4.22 5.66
N MET A 145 -5.28 -3.73 5.82
CA MET A 145 -5.59 -2.63 6.73
C MET A 145 -5.27 -3.03 8.18
N LYS A 146 -4.63 -2.12 8.90
CA LYS A 146 -4.54 -2.23 10.35
C LYS A 146 -5.91 -1.98 10.96
N GLN A 147 -6.43 -2.94 11.72
CA GLN A 147 -7.72 -2.82 12.36
C GLN A 147 -7.57 -2.03 13.68
N ASP A 148 -7.86 -0.73 13.65
CA ASP A 148 -7.78 0.13 14.84
C ASP A 148 -9.14 0.30 15.55
N VAL A 149 -10.26 0.07 14.83
CA VAL A 149 -11.61 0.12 15.40
C VAL A 149 -12.09 -1.30 15.68
N VAL A 150 -12.30 -1.61 16.94
CA VAL A 150 -12.78 -2.91 17.41
C VAL A 150 -14.18 -2.74 17.97
N ALA A 151 -15.12 -3.61 17.59
CA ALA A 151 -16.42 -3.65 18.24
C ALA A 151 -16.24 -3.99 19.73
N ASP A 152 -16.82 -3.18 20.61
CA ASP A 152 -16.73 -3.43 22.05
C ASP A 152 -17.53 -4.67 22.48
N ALA A 153 -17.29 -5.14 23.70
CA ALA A 153 -17.96 -6.32 24.25
C ALA A 153 -19.49 -6.20 24.25
N ALA A 154 -20.03 -4.98 24.40
CA ALA A 154 -21.47 -4.75 24.39
C ALA A 154 -22.07 -4.94 22.98
N ALA A 155 -21.39 -4.36 21.96
CA ALA A 155 -21.77 -4.51 20.55
C ALA A 155 -21.66 -5.96 20.10
N LEU A 156 -20.57 -6.67 20.46
CA LEU A 156 -20.42 -8.10 20.20
C LEU A 156 -21.56 -8.92 20.81
N GLY A 157 -21.90 -8.66 22.07
CA GLY A 157 -23.01 -9.33 22.75
C GLY A 157 -24.38 -9.01 22.16
N ALA A 158 -24.60 -7.78 21.68
CA ALA A 158 -25.84 -7.40 21.01
C ALA A 158 -26.00 -8.14 19.67
N GLY A 159 -24.95 -8.19 18.85
CA GLY A 159 -24.95 -8.91 17.57
C GLY A 159 -25.25 -10.41 17.74
N ILE A 160 -24.62 -11.04 18.73
CA ILE A 160 -24.88 -12.48 19.03
C ILE A 160 -26.33 -12.69 19.49
N ARG A 161 -26.91 -11.80 20.27
CA ARG A 161 -28.32 -11.95 20.71
C ARG A 161 -29.32 -11.72 19.59
N SER A 162 -29.04 -10.81 18.65
CA SER A 162 -29.96 -10.50 17.54
C SER A 162 -29.91 -11.49 16.41
N GLU A 163 -28.70 -11.98 16.07
CA GLU A 163 -28.48 -12.81 14.87
C GLU A 163 -28.00 -14.23 15.16
N GLY A 164 -27.72 -14.55 16.41
CA GLY A 164 -27.13 -15.83 16.81
C GLY A 164 -25.66 -16.01 16.42
N ARG A 165 -25.09 -15.06 15.70
CA ARG A 165 -23.71 -15.07 15.20
C ARG A 165 -23.19 -13.65 15.02
N ILE A 166 -21.86 -13.52 14.94
CA ILE A 166 -21.20 -12.27 14.55
C ILE A 166 -19.90 -12.59 13.82
N ALA A 167 -19.64 -11.88 12.74
CA ALA A 167 -18.33 -11.91 12.09
C ALA A 167 -17.37 -10.99 12.86
N ILE A 168 -16.20 -11.51 13.20
CA ILE A 168 -15.17 -10.75 13.92
C ILE A 168 -13.99 -10.56 12.98
N TYR A 169 -13.68 -9.30 12.72
CA TYR A 169 -12.52 -8.88 11.94
C TYR A 169 -11.40 -8.42 12.88
N GLY A 170 -10.17 -8.40 12.37
CA GLY A 170 -9.00 -7.92 13.13
C GLY A 170 -8.22 -9.01 13.89
N ILE A 171 -8.61 -10.29 13.82
CA ILE A 171 -7.74 -11.38 14.24
C ILE A 171 -6.86 -11.78 13.04
N GLN A 172 -5.56 -11.56 13.17
CA GLN A 172 -4.60 -11.68 12.07
C GLN A 172 -3.66 -12.86 12.27
N PHE A 173 -3.35 -13.52 11.14
CA PHE A 173 -2.41 -14.63 11.03
C PHE A 173 -1.45 -14.38 9.86
N ASP A 174 -0.29 -15.00 9.88
CA ASP A 174 0.54 -15.07 8.67
C ASP A 174 -0.01 -16.07 7.66
N THR A 175 0.36 -15.90 6.40
CA THR A 175 -0.06 -16.80 5.32
C THR A 175 0.33 -18.24 5.66
N GLY A 176 -0.66 -19.14 5.60
CA GLY A 176 -0.48 -20.56 5.89
C GLY A 176 -0.20 -20.92 7.36
N LYS A 177 -0.26 -19.94 8.31
CA LYS A 177 -0.01 -20.16 9.74
C LYS A 177 -1.25 -19.95 10.58
N ALA A 178 -1.22 -20.50 11.79
CA ALA A 178 -2.25 -20.35 12.82
C ALA A 178 -1.78 -19.55 14.05
N ASP A 179 -0.55 -19.01 14.02
CA ASP A 179 -0.04 -18.16 15.08
C ASP A 179 -0.72 -16.79 15.05
N ILE A 180 -1.37 -16.42 16.15
CA ILE A 180 -2.08 -15.14 16.27
C ILE A 180 -1.07 -14.00 16.38
N LYS A 181 -1.18 -12.99 15.51
CA LYS A 181 -0.33 -11.80 15.56
C LYS A 181 -0.65 -10.92 16.77
N PRO A 182 0.35 -10.22 17.35
CA PRO A 182 0.15 -9.31 18.48
C PRO A 182 -0.91 -8.23 18.22
N ALA A 183 -1.07 -7.78 16.96
CA ALA A 183 -2.09 -6.80 16.56
C ALA A 183 -3.53 -7.27 16.80
N SER A 184 -3.77 -8.58 17.03
CA SER A 184 -5.09 -9.16 17.32
C SER A 184 -5.50 -9.01 18.79
N GLU A 185 -4.59 -8.62 19.69
CA GLU A 185 -4.84 -8.57 21.12
C GLU A 185 -6.03 -7.67 21.54
N PRO A 186 -6.23 -6.48 20.93
CA PRO A 186 -7.40 -5.66 21.26
C PRO A 186 -8.74 -6.38 21.04
N VAL A 187 -8.84 -7.14 19.95
CA VAL A 187 -10.06 -7.92 19.61
C VAL A 187 -10.28 -9.05 20.61
N LEU A 188 -9.23 -9.79 20.93
CA LEU A 188 -9.28 -10.88 21.91
C LEU A 188 -9.68 -10.36 23.29
N ALA A 189 -9.19 -9.19 23.69
CA ALA A 189 -9.55 -8.55 24.94
C ALA A 189 -11.06 -8.22 25.01
N GLU A 190 -11.66 -7.71 23.94
CA GLU A 190 -13.11 -7.41 23.91
C GLU A 190 -13.96 -8.70 23.97
N ILE A 191 -13.55 -9.76 23.27
CA ILE A 191 -14.20 -11.08 23.39
C ILE A 191 -14.08 -11.59 24.84
N GLY A 192 -12.91 -11.43 25.46
CA GLY A 192 -12.70 -11.79 26.86
C GLY A 192 -13.61 -11.02 27.83
N LYS A 193 -13.79 -9.71 27.60
CA LYS A 193 -14.73 -8.89 28.39
C LYS A 193 -16.17 -9.36 28.21
N LEU A 194 -16.60 -9.66 26.99
CA LEU A 194 -17.92 -10.23 26.71
C LEU A 194 -18.16 -11.54 27.49
N LEU A 195 -17.19 -12.47 27.41
CA LEU A 195 -17.30 -13.76 28.11
C LEU A 195 -17.34 -13.58 29.64
N LYS A 196 -16.63 -12.59 30.20
CA LYS A 196 -16.71 -12.26 31.64
C LYS A 196 -18.07 -11.64 32.01
N ALA A 197 -18.58 -10.75 31.17
CA ALA A 197 -19.90 -10.09 31.41
C ALA A 197 -21.07 -11.08 31.24
N GLN A 198 -20.92 -12.16 30.48
CA GLN A 198 -21.95 -13.15 30.23
C GLN A 198 -21.46 -14.58 30.57
N PRO A 199 -21.42 -14.98 31.85
CA PRO A 199 -20.82 -16.26 32.27
C PRO A 199 -21.50 -17.50 31.68
N ALA A 200 -22.77 -17.44 31.33
CA ALA A 200 -23.53 -18.54 30.73
C ALA A 200 -23.34 -18.65 29.21
N LEU A 201 -22.76 -17.63 28.55
CA LEU A 201 -22.58 -17.62 27.09
C LEU A 201 -21.57 -18.69 26.68
N LYS A 202 -21.98 -19.53 25.74
CA LYS A 202 -21.12 -20.50 25.05
C LYS A 202 -21.03 -20.14 23.57
N LEU A 203 -19.84 -20.23 22.97
CA LEU A 203 -19.60 -19.81 21.61
C LEU A 203 -18.94 -20.92 20.79
N HIS A 204 -19.36 -21.03 19.54
CA HIS A 204 -18.62 -21.72 18.50
C HIS A 204 -17.70 -20.71 17.81
N VAL A 205 -16.39 -20.95 17.84
CA VAL A 205 -15.40 -20.16 17.14
C VAL A 205 -15.15 -20.80 15.80
N VAL A 206 -15.59 -20.16 14.72
CA VAL A 206 -15.49 -20.71 13.37
C VAL A 206 -14.39 -19.98 12.62
N GLY A 207 -13.34 -20.70 12.24
CA GLY A 207 -12.29 -20.19 11.40
C GLY A 207 -12.62 -20.35 9.91
N HIS A 208 -12.29 -19.33 9.12
CA HIS A 208 -12.42 -19.35 7.67
C HIS A 208 -11.05 -19.14 7.03
N THR A 209 -10.87 -19.62 5.80
CA THR A 209 -9.74 -19.32 4.93
C THR A 209 -10.25 -18.83 3.57
N ASP A 210 -9.36 -18.30 2.74
CA ASP A 210 -9.62 -18.10 1.32
C ASP A 210 -9.66 -19.45 0.58
N ASN A 211 -9.99 -19.42 -0.70
CA ASN A 211 -10.10 -20.61 -1.55
C ASN A 211 -8.83 -20.91 -2.37
N VAL A 212 -7.68 -20.35 -1.99
CA VAL A 212 -6.42 -20.47 -2.76
C VAL A 212 -5.80 -21.86 -2.64
N ALA A 213 -5.90 -22.50 -1.46
CA ALA A 213 -5.40 -23.85 -1.25
C ALA A 213 -6.50 -24.92 -1.45
N GLY A 214 -6.09 -26.19 -1.51
CA GLY A 214 -7.05 -27.32 -1.57
C GLY A 214 -7.94 -27.40 -0.33
N LEU A 215 -9.16 -27.91 -0.49
CA LEU A 215 -10.19 -27.98 0.56
C LEU A 215 -9.67 -28.58 1.88
N GLU A 216 -8.96 -29.70 1.82
CA GLU A 216 -8.46 -30.38 3.02
C GLU A 216 -7.44 -29.54 3.80
N LEU A 217 -6.55 -28.84 3.09
CA LEU A 217 -5.57 -27.93 3.70
C LEU A 217 -6.27 -26.72 4.33
N ASN A 218 -7.27 -26.17 3.65
CA ASN A 218 -8.06 -25.05 4.14
C ASN A 218 -8.86 -25.44 5.40
N LEU A 219 -9.49 -26.59 5.43
CA LEU A 219 -10.17 -27.11 6.62
C LEU A 219 -9.21 -27.29 7.80
N LYS A 220 -8.02 -27.84 7.58
CA LYS A 220 -7.01 -27.97 8.64
C LYS A 220 -6.53 -26.61 9.14
N LEU A 221 -6.26 -25.67 8.24
CA LEU A 221 -5.77 -24.33 8.60
C LEU A 221 -6.85 -23.52 9.33
N SER A 222 -8.07 -23.50 8.83
CA SER A 222 -9.19 -22.79 9.46
C SER A 222 -9.48 -23.33 10.87
N LYS A 223 -9.45 -24.66 11.04
CA LYS A 223 -9.59 -25.31 12.34
C LYS A 223 -8.45 -24.94 13.29
N ALA A 224 -7.19 -25.01 12.83
CA ALA A 224 -6.02 -24.64 13.63
C ALA A 224 -6.07 -23.18 14.09
N ARG A 225 -6.53 -22.26 13.24
CA ARG A 225 -6.73 -20.86 13.59
C ARG A 225 -7.80 -20.67 14.65
N ALA A 226 -8.94 -21.36 14.52
CA ALA A 226 -10.00 -21.37 15.54
C ALA A 226 -9.52 -21.94 16.88
N ASP A 227 -8.74 -23.01 16.86
CA ASP A 227 -8.13 -23.60 18.06
C ASP A 227 -7.18 -22.61 18.75
N ALA A 228 -6.33 -21.91 17.98
CA ALA A 228 -5.42 -20.90 18.51
C ALA A 228 -6.18 -19.74 19.21
N ILE A 229 -7.31 -19.30 18.64
CA ILE A 229 -8.18 -18.28 19.25
C ILE A 229 -8.76 -18.80 20.57
N VAL A 230 -9.31 -20.01 20.60
CA VAL A 230 -9.86 -20.62 21.82
C VAL A 230 -8.80 -20.74 22.90
N GLN A 231 -7.59 -21.20 22.56
CA GLN A 231 -6.48 -21.29 23.49
C GLN A 231 -6.05 -19.92 24.03
N ALA A 232 -5.97 -18.91 23.17
CA ALA A 232 -5.62 -17.54 23.58
C ALA A 232 -6.67 -16.97 24.55
N LEU A 233 -7.96 -17.14 24.25
CA LEU A 233 -9.04 -16.66 25.12
C LEU A 233 -9.05 -17.38 26.48
N ALA A 234 -8.77 -18.67 26.50
CA ALA A 234 -8.66 -19.42 27.75
C ALA A 234 -7.43 -18.99 28.58
N ALA A 235 -6.26 -18.95 27.95
CA ALA A 235 -5.00 -18.71 28.64
C ALA A 235 -4.81 -17.26 29.08
N ARG A 236 -5.22 -16.27 28.26
CA ARG A 236 -4.94 -14.84 28.49
C ARG A 236 -6.15 -14.05 28.98
N HIS A 237 -7.36 -14.48 28.63
CA HIS A 237 -8.59 -13.72 28.93
C HIS A 237 -9.54 -14.46 29.90
N GLY A 238 -9.14 -15.64 30.39
CA GLY A 238 -9.84 -16.36 31.44
C GLY A 238 -11.18 -16.98 31.00
N ALA A 239 -11.31 -17.33 29.72
CA ALA A 239 -12.47 -18.10 29.25
C ALA A 239 -12.46 -19.49 29.88
N ALA A 240 -13.53 -19.85 30.61
CA ALA A 240 -13.62 -21.12 31.31
C ALA A 240 -13.64 -22.31 30.29
N PRO A 241 -13.04 -23.46 30.63
CA PRO A 241 -13.07 -24.66 29.79
C PRO A 241 -14.51 -25.06 29.43
N GLY A 242 -14.70 -25.51 28.21
CA GLY A 242 -16.01 -25.99 27.71
C GLY A 242 -16.99 -24.87 27.32
N ARG A 243 -16.61 -23.58 27.42
CA ARG A 243 -17.43 -22.47 26.91
C ARG A 243 -17.18 -22.16 25.44
N LEU A 244 -16.04 -22.56 24.92
CA LEU A 244 -15.62 -22.28 23.54
C LEU A 244 -15.37 -23.60 22.80
N VAL A 245 -15.90 -23.72 21.59
CA VAL A 245 -15.68 -24.85 20.70
C VAL A 245 -15.18 -24.34 19.37
N ALA A 246 -14.00 -24.80 18.93
CA ALA A 246 -13.39 -24.39 17.68
C ALA A 246 -13.87 -25.26 16.50
N HIS A 247 -14.16 -24.62 15.38
CA HIS A 247 -14.52 -25.25 14.10
C HIS A 247 -13.71 -24.63 12.96
N GLY A 248 -13.48 -25.42 11.90
CA GLY A 248 -12.94 -24.95 10.63
C GLY A 248 -13.95 -25.20 9.51
N VAL A 249 -13.98 -24.29 8.53
CA VAL A 249 -14.81 -24.40 7.33
C VAL A 249 -14.01 -24.01 6.11
#